data_c2ba6beb4689fa78bd140e923ee8f5bf
#
_entry.id   c2ba6beb4689fa78bd140e923ee8f5bf
#
_cell.length_a   1.000
_cell.length_b   1.000
_cell.length_c   1.000
_cell.angle_alpha   90.00
_cell.angle_beta   90.00
_cell.angle_gamma   90.00
#
_symmetry.space_group_name_H-M   'P 1'
#
loop_
_entity.id
_entity.type
_entity.pdbx_description
1 polymer ?
#
loop_
_entity_poly.entity_id
_entity_poly.type
_entity_poly.pdbx_seq_one_letter_code
_entity_poly.pdbx_strand_id
1 'polypeptide(L)'
;MRKIVTQVGSLPLEDVNEAVAYSLKHDIPFLPELPKRGDAMMEYIKKPGNLSCLKEFKKHKFETVKIQCVGPATLMLSGFKENEAIQRICEHITAITDGLEAGETILFLDEPALGQSGVNFRELHRAIFSAYKVTPGAHVCGNMDWDLLFDSGLEIISFDASQFDITKYSGYRSGKRISWGVKRKEDIKDFREGDLLTLPCGMGTPMYKREDCGTNLNKLLKIAEEISGK
;
A
#
# COMPACT_ATOMS: atom_id res chain seq x y z
N MET A 1 -9.54 -13.92 15.52
CA MET A 1 -8.18 -13.88 14.96
C MET A 1 -7.96 -12.46 14.47
N ARG A 2 -6.87 -11.79 14.83
CA ARG A 2 -6.62 -10.41 14.37
C ARG A 2 -6.28 -10.44 12.88
N LYS A 3 -6.93 -9.62 12.09
CA LYS A 3 -6.63 -9.46 10.66
C LYS A 3 -5.47 -8.49 10.51
N ILE A 4 -4.28 -8.99 10.22
CA ILE A 4 -3.07 -8.16 10.17
C ILE A 4 -2.26 -8.30 8.89
N VAL A 5 -2.42 -9.39 8.12
CA VAL A 5 -1.64 -9.64 6.91
C VAL A 5 -2.30 -9.03 5.70
N THR A 6 -1.56 -8.16 5.03
CA THR A 6 -1.89 -7.61 3.71
C THR A 6 -0.64 -7.55 2.84
N GLN A 7 -0.68 -6.88 1.68
CA GLN A 7 0.48 -6.75 0.80
C GLN A 7 0.49 -5.43 0.02
N VAL A 8 1.69 -5.01 -0.41
CA VAL A 8 1.85 -4.00 -1.46
C VAL A 8 1.42 -4.62 -2.79
N GLY A 9 0.55 -3.94 -3.55
CA GLY A 9 -0.34 -4.55 -4.55
C GLY A 9 0.27 -5.11 -5.81
N SER A 10 1.50 -4.72 -6.22
CA SER A 10 2.06 -5.21 -7.48
C SER A 10 2.49 -6.69 -7.37
N LEU A 11 2.06 -7.52 -8.34
CA LEU A 11 2.30 -8.96 -8.38
C LEU A 11 3.01 -9.40 -9.67
N PRO A 12 3.81 -10.50 -9.61
CA PRO A 12 4.49 -11.06 -10.77
C PRO A 12 3.57 -11.96 -11.62
N LEU A 13 2.26 -11.84 -11.42
CA LEU A 13 1.22 -12.65 -12.10
C LEU A 13 0.73 -11.99 -13.39
N GLU A 14 0.12 -12.80 -14.25
CA GLU A 14 -0.51 -12.35 -15.50
C GLU A 14 -1.99 -12.75 -15.57
N ASP A 15 -2.40 -13.81 -14.87
CA ASP A 15 -3.79 -14.22 -14.80
C ASP A 15 -4.54 -13.42 -13.72
N VAL A 16 -5.64 -12.78 -14.14
CA VAL A 16 -6.47 -11.92 -13.28
C VAL A 16 -7.15 -12.72 -12.18
N ASN A 17 -7.69 -13.90 -12.51
CA ASN A 17 -8.40 -14.72 -11.52
C ASN A 17 -7.44 -15.28 -10.47
N GLU A 18 -6.24 -15.69 -10.90
CA GLU A 18 -5.18 -16.12 -10.00
C GLU A 18 -4.74 -14.98 -9.06
N ALA A 19 -4.56 -13.77 -9.58
CA ALA A 19 -4.14 -12.62 -8.80
C ALA A 19 -5.20 -12.22 -7.75
N VAL A 20 -6.48 -12.19 -8.14
CA VAL A 20 -7.57 -11.92 -7.22
C VAL A 20 -7.69 -13.04 -6.18
N ALA A 21 -7.65 -14.31 -6.60
CA ALA A 21 -7.68 -15.46 -5.67
C ALA A 21 -6.48 -15.46 -4.69
N TYR A 22 -5.32 -14.99 -5.13
CA TYR A 22 -4.17 -14.80 -4.26
C TYR A 22 -4.41 -13.70 -3.22
N SER A 23 -4.90 -12.55 -3.64
CA SER A 23 -5.23 -11.44 -2.74
C SER A 23 -6.24 -11.85 -1.67
N LEU A 24 -7.28 -12.60 -2.03
CA LEU A 24 -8.34 -13.07 -1.13
C LEU A 24 -7.84 -14.04 -0.03
N LYS A 25 -6.63 -14.55 -0.11
CA LYS A 25 -6.01 -15.39 0.94
C LYS A 25 -5.39 -14.57 2.07
N HIS A 26 -5.28 -13.25 1.93
CA HIS A 26 -4.76 -12.36 2.95
C HIS A 26 -5.86 -12.01 3.97
N ASP A 27 -5.48 -11.73 5.21
CA ASP A 27 -6.42 -11.26 6.24
C ASP A 27 -7.15 -9.99 5.81
N ILE A 28 -6.42 -9.07 5.16
CA ILE A 28 -6.94 -7.88 4.52
C ILE A 28 -6.61 -7.98 3.03
N PRO A 29 -7.57 -8.38 2.19
CA PRO A 29 -7.39 -8.42 0.75
C PRO A 29 -6.98 -7.05 0.19
N PHE A 30 -6.19 -7.07 -0.86
CA PHE A 30 -5.71 -5.86 -1.54
C PHE A 30 -6.04 -5.93 -3.02
N LEU A 31 -6.26 -4.78 -3.66
CA LEU A 31 -6.46 -4.73 -5.11
C LEU A 31 -5.13 -5.05 -5.82
N PRO A 32 -5.04 -6.18 -6.57
CA PRO A 32 -3.80 -6.54 -7.25
C PRO A 32 -3.53 -5.63 -8.44
N GLU A 33 -2.27 -5.26 -8.61
CA GLU A 33 -1.72 -4.62 -9.80
C GLU A 33 -0.83 -5.61 -10.55
N LEU A 34 -0.99 -5.69 -11.86
CA LEU A 34 -0.25 -6.61 -12.73
C LEU A 34 0.63 -5.83 -13.71
N PRO A 35 1.86 -5.44 -13.33
CA PRO A 35 2.73 -4.65 -14.21
C PRO A 35 2.97 -5.25 -15.58
N LYS A 36 3.01 -6.59 -15.69
CA LYS A 36 3.12 -7.29 -16.97
C LYS A 36 1.90 -7.13 -17.89
N ARG A 37 0.79 -6.63 -17.36
CA ARG A 37 -0.45 -6.31 -18.09
C ARG A 37 -0.67 -4.81 -18.28
N GLY A 38 0.30 -3.99 -17.91
CA GLY A 38 0.22 -2.54 -18.02
C GLY A 38 -0.29 -1.83 -16.76
N ASP A 39 -0.39 -2.52 -15.62
CA ASP A 39 -0.79 -1.92 -14.34
C ASP A 39 0.42 -1.33 -13.59
N ALA A 40 1.50 -0.94 -14.27
CA ALA A 40 2.56 -0.17 -13.63
C ALA A 40 2.05 1.24 -13.28
N MET A 41 2.47 1.79 -12.13
CA MET A 41 1.91 3.04 -11.58
C MET A 41 1.95 4.21 -12.57
N MET A 42 2.99 4.33 -13.40
CA MET A 42 3.09 5.37 -14.42
C MET A 42 2.25 5.09 -15.68
N GLU A 43 1.71 3.89 -15.82
CA GLU A 43 0.81 3.53 -16.92
C GLU A 43 -0.66 3.68 -16.52
N TYR A 44 -1.08 3.13 -15.38
CA TYR A 44 -2.47 3.24 -14.97
C TYR A 44 -2.88 4.68 -14.66
N ILE A 45 -1.94 5.53 -14.17
CA ILE A 45 -2.28 6.92 -13.86
C ILE A 45 -2.58 7.76 -15.10
N LYS A 46 -2.10 7.34 -16.28
CA LYS A 46 -2.46 7.95 -17.56
C LYS A 46 -3.87 7.56 -18.00
N LYS A 47 -4.40 6.46 -17.50
CA LYS A 47 -5.74 5.91 -17.77
C LYS A 47 -6.42 5.52 -16.45
N PRO A 48 -6.85 6.51 -15.63
CA PRO A 48 -7.42 6.26 -14.32
C PRO A 48 -8.49 5.18 -14.30
N GLY A 49 -8.40 4.26 -13.33
CA GLY A 49 -9.32 3.13 -13.19
C GLY A 49 -9.06 1.93 -14.12
N ASN A 50 -8.13 2.03 -15.06
CA ASN A 50 -7.83 0.93 -15.99
C ASN A 50 -6.83 -0.07 -15.35
N LEU A 51 -7.26 -0.75 -14.27
CA LEU A 51 -6.50 -1.84 -13.65
C LEU A 51 -7.05 -3.20 -14.08
N SER A 52 -6.15 -4.11 -14.44
CA SER A 52 -6.49 -5.44 -14.98
C SER A 52 -7.40 -6.25 -14.06
N CYS A 53 -7.19 -6.16 -12.75
CA CYS A 53 -7.93 -6.92 -11.74
C CYS A 53 -9.21 -6.23 -11.25
N LEU A 54 -9.42 -4.94 -11.52
CA LEU A 54 -10.47 -4.13 -10.88
C LEU A 54 -11.87 -4.72 -11.06
N LYS A 55 -12.23 -5.11 -12.28
CA LYS A 55 -13.56 -5.66 -12.60
C LYS A 55 -13.84 -6.97 -11.84
N GLU A 56 -12.85 -7.86 -11.77
CA GLU A 56 -12.98 -9.15 -11.08
C GLU A 56 -13.00 -8.95 -9.57
N PHE A 57 -12.13 -8.08 -9.06
CA PHE A 57 -12.02 -7.77 -7.65
C PHE A 57 -13.32 -7.18 -7.07
N LYS A 58 -14.00 -6.29 -7.81
CA LYS A 58 -15.29 -5.70 -7.41
C LYS A 58 -16.47 -6.68 -7.34
N LYS A 59 -16.32 -7.92 -7.78
CA LYS A 59 -17.35 -8.96 -7.57
C LYS A 59 -17.42 -9.47 -6.14
N HIS A 60 -16.43 -9.14 -5.32
CA HIS A 60 -16.32 -9.57 -3.93
C HIS A 60 -16.77 -8.48 -2.97
N LYS A 61 -17.25 -8.92 -1.79
CA LYS A 61 -17.57 -8.03 -0.66
C LYS A 61 -16.50 -8.20 0.41
N PHE A 62 -16.07 -7.10 0.98
CA PHE A 62 -14.98 -7.08 1.95
C PHE A 62 -15.45 -6.52 3.29
N GLU A 63 -14.97 -7.09 4.38
CA GLU A 63 -15.07 -6.43 5.68
C GLU A 63 -14.08 -5.26 5.75
N THR A 64 -12.82 -5.55 5.42
CA THR A 64 -11.76 -4.55 5.24
C THR A 64 -11.01 -4.88 3.95
N VAL A 65 -10.69 -3.86 3.16
CA VAL A 65 -9.93 -3.99 1.92
C VAL A 65 -8.84 -2.93 1.84
N LYS A 66 -7.70 -3.28 1.27
CA LYS A 66 -6.64 -2.34 0.95
C LYS A 66 -6.63 -2.05 -0.55
N ILE A 67 -6.63 -0.77 -0.89
CA ILE A 67 -6.36 -0.29 -2.25
C ILE A 67 -5.15 0.65 -2.22
N GLN A 68 -4.57 0.90 -3.38
CA GLN A 68 -3.40 1.77 -3.49
C GLN A 68 -3.40 2.55 -4.78
N CYS A 69 -2.63 3.63 -4.80
CA CYS A 69 -2.39 4.49 -5.94
C CYS A 69 -0.99 5.10 -5.81
N VAL A 70 -0.36 5.41 -6.93
CA VAL A 70 0.86 6.24 -6.91
C VAL A 70 0.59 7.57 -6.22
N GLY A 71 1.52 8.01 -5.39
CA GLY A 71 1.36 9.26 -4.64
C GLY A 71 1.78 10.52 -5.42
N PRO A 72 1.32 11.70 -4.96
CA PRO A 72 1.52 12.96 -5.68
C PRO A 72 2.98 13.39 -5.76
N ALA A 73 3.80 13.16 -4.73
CA ALA A 73 5.21 13.53 -4.78
C ALA A 73 5.96 12.76 -5.87
N THR A 74 5.66 11.47 -6.01
CA THR A 74 6.22 10.61 -7.07
C THR A 74 5.81 11.08 -8.46
N LEU A 75 4.55 11.47 -8.66
CA LEU A 75 4.08 12.02 -9.95
C LEU A 75 4.73 13.35 -10.27
N MET A 76 4.85 14.24 -9.28
CA MET A 76 5.50 15.56 -9.50
C MET A 76 6.97 15.40 -9.88
N LEU A 77 7.71 14.51 -9.26
CA LEU A 77 9.08 14.18 -9.64
C LEU A 77 9.18 13.51 -11.02
N SER A 78 8.09 12.90 -11.49
CA SER A 78 7.98 12.34 -12.85
C SER A 78 7.52 13.38 -13.89
N GLY A 79 7.41 14.67 -13.51
CA GLY A 79 7.13 15.78 -14.40
C GLY A 79 5.67 16.25 -14.45
N PHE A 80 4.77 15.68 -13.64
CA PHE A 80 3.40 16.20 -13.52
C PHE A 80 3.40 17.51 -12.73
N LYS A 81 2.51 18.44 -13.11
CA LYS A 81 2.20 19.58 -12.26
C LYS A 81 1.36 19.13 -11.07
N GLU A 82 1.47 19.84 -9.95
CA GLU A 82 0.77 19.50 -8.70
C GLU A 82 -0.74 19.26 -8.91
N ASN A 83 -1.43 20.24 -9.49
CA ASN A 83 -2.88 20.11 -9.74
C ASN A 83 -3.22 18.93 -10.66
N GLU A 84 -2.41 18.66 -11.66
CA GLU A 84 -2.59 17.53 -12.57
C GLU A 84 -2.37 16.21 -11.83
N ALA A 85 -1.33 16.11 -11.01
CA ALA A 85 -1.05 14.92 -10.19
C ALA A 85 -2.23 14.63 -9.26
N ILE A 86 -2.70 15.62 -8.50
CA ILE A 86 -3.86 15.48 -7.60
C ILE A 86 -5.10 15.06 -8.39
N GLN A 87 -5.41 15.71 -9.50
CA GLN A 87 -6.57 15.39 -10.33
C GLN A 87 -6.52 13.92 -10.80
N ARG A 88 -5.40 13.47 -11.37
CA ARG A 88 -5.23 12.09 -11.87
C ARG A 88 -5.38 11.05 -10.76
N ILE A 89 -4.82 11.32 -9.59
CA ILE A 89 -4.95 10.46 -8.41
C ILE A 89 -6.41 10.38 -7.99
N CYS A 90 -7.10 11.50 -7.88
CA CYS A 90 -8.52 11.53 -7.51
C CYS A 90 -9.40 10.80 -8.53
N GLU A 91 -9.19 11.02 -9.83
CA GLU A 91 -9.88 10.27 -10.88
C GLU A 91 -9.67 8.75 -10.72
N HIS A 92 -8.44 8.32 -10.45
CA HIS A 92 -8.10 6.91 -10.27
C HIS A 92 -8.74 6.31 -9.02
N ILE A 93 -8.65 7.00 -7.87
CA ILE A 93 -9.27 6.55 -6.61
C ILE A 93 -10.79 6.45 -6.77
N THR A 94 -11.42 7.46 -7.39
CA THR A 94 -12.87 7.44 -7.65
C THR A 94 -13.25 6.23 -8.48
N ALA A 95 -12.52 5.97 -9.58
CA ALA A 95 -12.79 4.81 -10.43
C ALA A 95 -12.59 3.47 -9.71
N ILE A 96 -11.67 3.37 -8.75
CA ILE A 96 -11.46 2.16 -7.94
C ILE A 96 -12.58 2.01 -6.92
N THR A 97 -12.94 3.08 -6.20
CA THR A 97 -13.89 3.03 -5.08
C THR A 97 -15.34 2.97 -5.53
N ASP A 98 -15.67 3.50 -6.71
CA ASP A 98 -17.01 3.39 -7.27
C ASP A 98 -17.43 1.92 -7.43
N GLY A 99 -18.53 1.53 -6.76
CA GLY A 99 -19.02 0.15 -6.75
C GLY A 99 -18.14 -0.88 -6.00
N LEU A 100 -17.15 -0.45 -5.23
CA LEU A 100 -16.42 -1.34 -4.32
C LEU A 100 -17.21 -1.52 -3.02
N GLU A 101 -17.62 -2.76 -2.72
CA GLU A 101 -18.37 -3.07 -1.51
C GLU A 101 -17.42 -3.46 -0.37
N ALA A 102 -17.19 -2.55 0.59
CA ALA A 102 -16.33 -2.78 1.76
C ALA A 102 -16.87 -2.08 3.00
N GLY A 103 -16.69 -2.71 4.17
CA GLY A 103 -16.96 -2.10 5.47
C GLY A 103 -15.93 -1.03 5.82
N GLU A 104 -14.64 -1.34 5.61
CA GLU A 104 -13.51 -0.41 5.72
C GLU A 104 -12.65 -0.47 4.45
N THR A 105 -12.29 0.69 3.93
CA THR A 105 -11.32 0.83 2.84
C THR A 105 -10.07 1.52 3.33
N ILE A 106 -8.95 0.84 3.29
CA ILE A 106 -7.62 1.40 3.53
C ILE A 106 -7.05 1.84 2.19
N LEU A 107 -6.72 3.12 2.05
CA LEU A 107 -6.12 3.66 0.84
C LEU A 107 -4.67 4.05 1.10
N PHE A 108 -3.74 3.41 0.39
CA PHE A 108 -2.33 3.77 0.42
C PHE A 108 -1.96 4.62 -0.79
N LEU A 109 -1.20 5.69 -0.53
CA LEU A 109 -0.43 6.37 -1.57
C LEU A 109 0.99 5.80 -1.56
N ASP A 110 1.40 5.23 -2.69
CA ASP A 110 2.74 4.66 -2.87
C ASP A 110 3.69 5.77 -3.33
N GLU A 111 4.66 6.09 -2.48
CA GLU A 111 5.57 7.23 -2.62
C GLU A 111 7.05 6.81 -2.64
N PRO A 112 7.48 6.04 -3.65
CA PRO A 112 8.88 5.59 -3.73
C PRO A 112 9.88 6.73 -3.88
N ALA A 113 9.46 7.89 -4.36
CA ALA A 113 10.33 9.03 -4.62
C ALA A 113 10.22 10.15 -3.57
N LEU A 114 9.43 9.96 -2.50
CA LEU A 114 9.14 11.01 -1.51
C LEU A 114 10.41 11.62 -0.87
N GLY A 115 11.39 10.80 -0.55
CA GLY A 115 12.65 11.28 0.04
C GLY A 115 13.51 12.16 -0.87
N GLN A 116 13.17 12.26 -2.15
CA GLN A 116 13.84 13.11 -3.14
C GLN A 116 13.04 14.39 -3.43
N SER A 117 11.84 14.53 -2.85
CA SER A 117 10.96 15.66 -3.08
C SER A 117 11.10 16.71 -1.99
N GLY A 118 11.07 17.98 -2.36
CA GLY A 118 10.97 19.11 -1.42
C GLY A 118 9.53 19.60 -1.22
N VAL A 119 8.53 18.73 -1.48
CA VAL A 119 7.12 19.12 -1.49
C VAL A 119 6.50 19.14 -0.09
N ASN A 120 5.48 19.96 0.10
CA ASN A 120 4.65 19.93 1.31
C ASN A 120 3.70 18.72 1.28
N PHE A 121 4.22 17.59 1.71
CA PHE A 121 3.55 16.31 1.67
C PHE A 121 2.22 16.29 2.45
N ARG A 122 2.14 17.01 3.56
CA ARG A 122 0.93 17.13 4.38
C ARG A 122 -0.23 17.77 3.62
N GLU A 123 0.03 18.85 2.88
CA GLU A 123 -1.00 19.54 2.09
C GLU A 123 -1.47 18.68 0.92
N LEU A 124 -0.54 18.03 0.22
CA LEU A 124 -0.87 17.13 -0.90
C LEU A 124 -1.74 15.96 -0.46
N HIS A 125 -1.38 15.29 0.62
CA HIS A 125 -2.17 14.19 1.17
C HIS A 125 -3.55 14.66 1.62
N ARG A 126 -3.61 15.78 2.33
CA ARG A 126 -4.88 16.34 2.78
C ARG A 126 -5.80 16.66 1.60
N ALA A 127 -5.28 17.23 0.52
CA ALA A 127 -6.06 17.54 -0.67
C ALA A 127 -6.70 16.28 -1.31
N ILE A 128 -6.00 15.14 -1.26
CA ILE A 128 -6.49 13.88 -1.80
C ILE A 128 -7.46 13.20 -0.81
N PHE A 129 -7.01 12.92 0.40
CA PHE A 129 -7.79 12.09 1.34
C PHE A 129 -9.06 12.75 1.85
N SER A 130 -9.13 14.09 1.89
CA SER A 130 -10.35 14.80 2.33
C SER A 130 -11.59 14.54 1.44
N ALA A 131 -11.39 14.05 0.22
CA ALA A 131 -12.47 13.76 -0.72
C ALA A 131 -13.08 12.36 -0.52
N TYR A 132 -12.47 11.49 0.29
CA TYR A 132 -12.87 10.09 0.39
C TYR A 132 -13.06 9.63 1.83
N LYS A 133 -14.03 8.74 2.03
CA LYS A 133 -14.23 8.05 3.31
C LYS A 133 -13.37 6.78 3.35
N VAL A 134 -12.09 6.95 3.64
CA VAL A 134 -11.09 5.88 3.68
C VAL A 134 -10.17 6.05 4.88
N THR A 135 -9.51 4.98 5.28
CA THR A 135 -8.38 5.04 6.22
C THR A 135 -7.11 5.41 5.45
N PRO A 136 -6.53 6.61 5.69
CA PRO A 136 -5.42 7.11 4.90
C PRO A 136 -4.09 6.48 5.31
N GLY A 137 -3.34 6.00 4.33
CA GLY A 137 -1.99 5.46 4.53
C GLY A 137 -1.03 5.87 3.42
N ALA A 138 0.27 5.68 3.66
CA ALA A 138 1.27 5.74 2.62
C ALA A 138 2.27 4.60 2.74
N HIS A 139 2.79 4.17 1.59
CA HIS A 139 3.92 3.25 1.51
C HIS A 139 5.15 3.96 0.96
N VAL A 140 6.26 3.86 1.70
CA VAL A 140 7.56 4.40 1.30
C VAL A 140 8.62 3.29 1.35
N CYS A 141 9.32 3.06 0.26
CA CYS A 141 10.37 2.03 0.18
C CYS A 141 11.80 2.58 0.18
N GLY A 142 11.96 3.91 0.26
CA GLY A 142 13.24 4.59 0.35
C GLY A 142 13.46 5.31 1.68
N ASN A 143 14.69 5.80 1.89
CA ASN A 143 14.97 6.68 3.01
C ASN A 143 14.38 8.07 2.78
N MET A 144 13.92 8.70 3.86
CA MET A 144 13.30 10.02 3.81
C MET A 144 13.44 10.77 5.12
N ASP A 145 12.95 11.98 5.18
CA ASP A 145 12.70 12.68 6.44
C ASP A 145 11.44 12.09 7.09
N TRP A 146 11.64 11.21 8.06
CA TRP A 146 10.56 10.48 8.72
C TRP A 146 9.65 11.37 9.53
N ASP A 147 10.16 12.47 10.11
CA ASP A 147 9.34 13.40 10.88
C ASP A 147 8.30 14.09 10.00
N LEU A 148 8.64 14.42 8.74
CA LEU A 148 7.66 14.93 7.77
C LEU A 148 6.55 13.92 7.47
N LEU A 149 6.88 12.63 7.39
CA LEU A 149 5.88 11.59 7.17
C LEU A 149 4.98 11.42 8.40
N PHE A 150 5.56 11.43 9.60
CA PHE A 150 4.78 11.31 10.84
C PHE A 150 3.85 12.50 11.06
N ASP A 151 4.22 13.69 10.60
CA ASP A 151 3.39 14.90 10.69
C ASP A 151 2.35 15.04 9.57
N SER A 152 2.33 14.12 8.61
CA SER A 152 1.47 14.23 7.41
C SER A 152 -0.03 14.10 7.64
N GLY A 153 -0.47 13.64 8.83
CA GLY A 153 -1.88 13.37 9.12
C GLY A 153 -2.38 11.99 8.63
N LEU A 154 -1.48 11.14 8.14
CA LEU A 154 -1.79 9.75 7.79
C LEU A 154 -2.07 8.92 9.05
N GLU A 155 -2.96 7.93 8.93
CA GLU A 155 -3.25 6.98 9.99
C GLU A 155 -2.34 5.74 9.92
N ILE A 156 -1.93 5.32 8.71
CA ILE A 156 -1.07 4.14 8.53
C ILE A 156 0.18 4.51 7.77
N ILE A 157 1.35 4.12 8.30
CA ILE A 157 2.64 4.27 7.64
C ILE A 157 3.22 2.91 7.34
N SER A 158 3.50 2.65 6.07
CA SER A 158 4.12 1.42 5.56
C SER A 158 5.52 1.70 5.05
N PHE A 159 6.47 0.84 5.42
CA PHE A 159 7.87 1.01 5.07
C PHE A 159 8.61 -0.33 5.05
N ASP A 160 9.83 -0.36 4.51
CA ASP A 160 10.72 -1.52 4.57
C ASP A 160 11.41 -1.61 5.95
N ALA A 161 10.83 -2.36 6.87
CA ALA A 161 11.39 -2.57 8.21
C ALA A 161 12.67 -3.41 8.23
N SER A 162 13.01 -4.07 7.11
CA SER A 162 14.29 -4.77 7.00
C SER A 162 15.47 -3.83 6.76
N GLN A 163 15.20 -2.59 6.35
CA GLN A 163 16.22 -1.58 6.05
C GLN A 163 16.18 -0.39 7.01
N PHE A 164 14.99 -0.01 7.49
CA PHE A 164 14.80 1.20 8.28
C PHE A 164 14.25 0.89 9.67
N ASP A 165 14.80 1.54 10.69
CA ASP A 165 14.28 1.51 12.05
C ASP A 165 13.67 2.87 12.38
N ILE A 166 12.33 2.94 12.33
CA ILE A 166 11.58 4.16 12.61
C ILE A 166 11.34 4.37 14.11
N THR A 167 11.61 3.39 14.96
CA THR A 167 11.32 3.49 16.42
C THR A 167 12.20 4.49 17.13
N LYS A 168 13.29 4.91 16.51
CA LYS A 168 14.20 5.97 17.01
C LYS A 168 13.64 7.40 16.90
N TYR A 169 12.54 7.59 16.15
CA TYR A 169 11.89 8.88 15.99
C TYR A 169 10.73 9.02 16.99
N SER A 170 10.70 10.12 17.75
CA SER A 170 9.71 10.32 18.81
C SER A 170 8.26 10.36 18.31
N GLY A 171 8.05 10.83 17.08
CA GLY A 171 6.73 10.99 16.47
C GLY A 171 6.13 9.73 15.83
N TYR A 172 6.89 8.64 15.70
CA TYR A 172 6.47 7.51 14.86
C TYR A 172 5.15 6.83 15.28
N ARG A 173 4.78 6.92 16.55
CA ARG A 173 3.54 6.35 17.11
C ARG A 173 2.42 7.34 17.40
N SER A 174 2.60 8.62 17.16
CA SER A 174 1.61 9.65 17.49
C SER A 174 0.28 9.41 16.75
N GLY A 175 -0.61 8.59 17.35
CA GLY A 175 -1.91 8.21 16.79
C GLY A 175 -1.86 7.33 15.55
N LYS A 176 -0.72 6.68 15.25
CA LYS A 176 -0.50 5.93 14.01
C LYS A 176 -0.45 4.42 14.20
N ARG A 177 -0.98 3.72 13.21
CA ARG A 177 -0.74 2.30 12.97
C ARG A 177 0.48 2.16 12.03
N ILE A 178 1.26 1.12 12.23
CA ILE A 178 2.41 0.81 11.39
C ILE A 178 2.11 -0.43 10.54
N SER A 179 2.39 -0.35 9.27
CA SER A 179 2.42 -1.49 8.36
C SER A 179 3.87 -1.92 8.16
N TRP A 180 4.27 -2.94 8.91
CA TRP A 180 5.62 -3.47 8.95
C TRP A 180 5.92 -4.27 7.68
N GLY A 181 6.77 -3.75 6.82
CA GLY A 181 7.28 -4.44 5.63
C GLY A 181 8.46 -5.33 6.00
N VAL A 182 8.23 -6.64 6.13
CA VAL A 182 9.19 -7.55 6.77
C VAL A 182 9.69 -8.67 5.85
N LYS A 183 10.94 -9.06 6.04
CA LYS A 183 11.54 -10.28 5.50
C LYS A 183 11.62 -11.38 6.54
N ARG A 184 11.61 -11.04 7.84
CA ARG A 184 11.72 -11.93 8.99
C ARG A 184 11.12 -11.25 10.22
N LYS A 185 10.82 -12.03 11.27
CA LYS A 185 10.20 -11.53 12.50
C LYS A 185 11.04 -10.45 13.20
N GLU A 186 12.35 -10.58 13.17
CA GLU A 186 13.31 -9.66 13.82
C GLU A 186 13.31 -8.25 13.22
N ASP A 187 12.74 -8.08 12.04
CA ASP A 187 12.57 -6.76 11.42
C ASP A 187 11.54 -5.92 12.18
N ILE A 188 10.63 -6.57 12.93
CA ILE A 188 9.60 -5.91 13.74
C ILE A 188 10.19 -5.49 15.08
N LYS A 189 10.17 -4.19 15.37
CA LYS A 189 10.73 -3.64 16.62
C LYS A 189 9.68 -3.36 17.70
N ASP A 190 8.45 -2.98 17.30
CA ASP A 190 7.39 -2.56 18.22
C ASP A 190 6.02 -2.79 17.57
N PHE A 191 5.60 -4.08 17.50
CA PHE A 191 4.28 -4.42 16.97
C PHE A 191 3.19 -4.14 17.98
N ARG A 192 2.16 -3.41 17.59
CA ARG A 192 1.02 -3.06 18.43
C ARG A 192 -0.30 -3.47 17.80
N GLU A 193 -1.34 -3.45 18.62
CA GLU A 193 -2.70 -3.69 18.13
C GLU A 193 -3.09 -2.69 17.05
N GLY A 194 -3.66 -3.20 15.95
CA GLY A 194 -4.01 -2.41 14.78
C GLY A 194 -2.91 -2.30 13.73
N ASP A 195 -1.67 -2.67 14.05
CA ASP A 195 -0.57 -2.73 13.07
C ASP A 195 -0.83 -3.80 12.01
N LEU A 196 -0.21 -3.61 10.85
CA LEU A 196 -0.28 -4.51 9.72
C LEU A 196 1.07 -5.17 9.45
N LEU A 197 1.03 -6.33 8.79
CA LEU A 197 2.20 -7.00 8.22
C LEU A 197 2.10 -7.05 6.71
N THR A 198 3.20 -6.74 6.05
CA THR A 198 3.32 -6.81 4.60
C THR A 198 4.73 -7.23 4.19
N LEU A 199 4.96 -7.49 2.93
CA LEU A 199 6.32 -7.53 2.39
C LEU A 199 6.89 -6.10 2.34
N PRO A 200 8.23 -5.95 2.31
CA PRO A 200 8.88 -4.64 2.25
C PRO A 200 8.47 -3.80 1.04
N CYS A 201 8.14 -4.44 -0.07
CA CYS A 201 7.72 -3.80 -1.31
C CYS A 201 6.82 -4.76 -2.12
N GLY A 202 6.24 -4.26 -3.21
CA GLY A 202 5.50 -5.08 -4.15
C GLY A 202 6.37 -6.12 -4.87
N MET A 203 5.76 -7.21 -5.30
CA MET A 203 6.44 -8.30 -6.01
C MET A 203 6.41 -8.14 -7.55
N GLY A 204 5.87 -7.06 -8.08
CA GLY A 204 5.78 -6.82 -9.53
C GLY A 204 7.10 -6.57 -10.25
N THR A 205 8.23 -6.73 -9.58
CA THR A 205 9.57 -6.55 -10.14
C THR A 205 10.08 -7.84 -10.80
N PRO A 206 11.04 -7.78 -11.73
CA PRO A 206 11.62 -8.97 -12.38
C PRO A 206 12.31 -9.95 -11.42
N MET A 207 12.59 -9.54 -10.19
CA MET A 207 13.22 -10.39 -9.16
C MET A 207 12.28 -11.47 -8.62
N TYR A 208 10.96 -11.27 -8.73
CA TYR A 208 9.96 -12.21 -8.23
C TYR A 208 9.29 -12.97 -9.36
N LYS A 209 8.97 -14.23 -9.09
CA LYS A 209 8.26 -15.13 -9.97
C LYS A 209 6.91 -15.53 -9.37
N ARG A 210 6.07 -16.18 -10.16
CA ARG A 210 4.74 -16.65 -9.76
C ARG A 210 4.78 -17.52 -8.50
N GLU A 211 5.74 -18.43 -8.41
CA GLU A 211 5.93 -19.34 -7.27
C GLU A 211 6.26 -18.63 -5.95
N ASP A 212 6.84 -17.43 -6.02
CA ASP A 212 7.19 -16.63 -4.85
C ASP A 212 5.96 -16.10 -4.12
N CYS A 213 4.83 -15.96 -4.81
CA CYS A 213 3.58 -15.49 -4.19
C CYS A 213 3.17 -16.37 -3.01
N GLY A 214 3.04 -17.69 -3.22
CA GLY A 214 2.66 -18.63 -2.16
C GLY A 214 3.69 -18.70 -1.03
N THR A 215 4.96 -18.73 -1.37
CA THR A 215 6.06 -18.78 -0.41
C THR A 215 6.06 -17.55 0.51
N ASN A 216 5.92 -16.36 -0.05
CA ASN A 216 5.93 -15.12 0.70
C ASN A 216 4.67 -14.95 1.57
N LEU A 217 3.49 -15.33 1.08
CA LEU A 217 2.28 -15.32 1.91
C LEU A 217 2.40 -16.27 3.10
N ASN A 218 2.83 -17.51 2.89
CA ASN A 218 3.03 -18.47 3.99
C ASN A 218 4.02 -17.95 5.03
N LYS A 219 5.07 -17.27 4.59
CA LYS A 219 6.04 -16.63 5.49
C LYS A 219 5.40 -15.51 6.32
N LEU A 220 4.61 -14.63 5.71
CA LEU A 220 3.91 -13.56 6.44
C LEU A 220 2.92 -14.13 7.45
N LEU A 221 2.14 -15.15 7.07
CA LEU A 221 1.17 -15.81 7.96
C LEU A 221 1.89 -16.44 9.16
N LYS A 222 3.02 -17.11 8.94
CA LYS A 222 3.85 -17.68 10.03
C LYS A 222 4.35 -16.59 10.99
N ILE A 223 4.86 -15.47 10.47
CA ILE A 223 5.29 -14.34 11.30
C ILE A 223 4.10 -13.80 12.11
N ALA A 224 2.92 -13.66 11.48
CA ALA A 224 1.70 -13.21 12.15
C ALA A 224 1.28 -14.13 13.33
N GLU A 225 1.35 -15.45 13.14
CA GLU A 225 1.10 -16.43 14.20
C GLU A 225 2.09 -16.28 15.37
N GLU A 226 3.37 -16.16 15.08
CA GLU A 226 4.43 -15.99 16.08
C GLU A 226 4.31 -14.70 16.90
N ILE A 227 3.81 -13.61 16.29
CA ILE A 227 3.56 -12.33 17.00
C ILE A 227 2.31 -12.41 17.85
N SER A 228 1.30 -13.14 17.39
CA SER A 228 0.02 -13.27 18.09
C SER A 228 0.10 -14.20 19.30
N GLY A 229 1.25 -14.82 19.57
CA GLY A 229 1.47 -15.70 20.73
C GLY A 229 0.74 -17.04 20.64
N LYS A 230 0.52 -17.53 19.42
CA LYS A 230 -0.07 -18.85 19.15
C LYS A 230 0.97 -19.83 18.69
#